data_96e6e7ce8a182b1b520df18f31e488e7
#
_entry.id   96e6e7ce8a182b1b520df18f31e488e7
#
_cell.length_a   1.000
_cell.length_b   1.000
_cell.length_c   1.000
_cell.angle_alpha   90.00
_cell.angle_beta   90.00
_cell.angle_gamma   90.00
#
_symmetry.space_group_name_H-M   'P 1'
#
loop_
_entity.id
_entity.type
_entity.pdbx_description
1 polymer ?
#
loop_
_entity_poly.entity_id
_entity_poly.type
_entity_poly.pdbx_seq_one_letter_code
_entity_poly.pdbx_strand_id
1 'polypeptide(L)'
;AMDTSEFQRLDKIRQLGGSSFVFPSATHTRKEHSVGTAHLALLVVRHLRNAQPELAIDDTDELCVGLAALLHDVGHGPYSHMWEPFVRRCTGDDSYSHEGMGARLVRRICTQIKLQEYIPEASVEFICACIEGLSDDAEWPFSHLSEDKRFLCDIVSNKRSGLDVDKWDYLNRDSVSTLGESSSGGFDVTRLVSAIRVVRGPSRCVGEVAFEEKVALDLNRIFKLRSEMHQMVYQHRVAIVAEAMITDAFLAASESEFRITATSEDGTSREFTLGEAASDCGAFTQLRDGLLETLQTSSASGLERTRQILERLNRREFYQEVGRGAILPTKPLCSECSSETEPRDRFCSQCGASTESRRWDLARRFENNDGRECTVVKPQLLSLSKEDCRRAILDRVEGDSVEEDDVLVGITDIKYGWGYQVPDAHHDRLSWQVRDPLAHVLFFNPKDDVERGYHIPSGKLSQLALPKSTHERVLYCYYRGDPSNTAALRALTEAYERYTKSLPGASAAGRSNPTPSPFARKRRMSGDGPPLPVLDRSGGRTLDMDDCLPPAKRYRDKF
;
A
#
# COMPACT_ATOMS: atom_id res chain seq x y z
N ALA A 1 -19.51 13.74 12.68
CA ALA A 1 -18.45 13.53 11.67
C ALA A 1 -18.98 12.80 10.44
N MET A 2 -19.70 11.68 10.63
CA MET A 2 -20.15 10.85 9.49
C MET A 2 -21.05 11.62 8.48
N ASP A 3 -21.83 12.61 8.91
CA ASP A 3 -22.75 13.35 8.04
C ASP A 3 -22.10 14.56 7.32
N THR A 4 -20.78 14.74 7.48
CA THR A 4 -20.04 15.79 6.75
C THR A 4 -19.81 15.38 5.29
N SER A 5 -19.73 16.38 4.40
CA SER A 5 -19.45 16.15 2.96
C SER A 5 -18.09 15.46 2.74
N GLU A 6 -17.11 15.79 3.55
CA GLU A 6 -15.76 15.24 3.56
C GLU A 6 -15.76 13.74 3.82
N PHE A 7 -16.54 13.29 4.79
CA PHE A 7 -16.66 11.86 5.10
C PHE A 7 -17.56 11.14 4.10
N GLN A 8 -18.74 11.73 3.76
CA GLN A 8 -19.67 11.11 2.82
C GLN A 8 -19.08 10.91 1.43
N ARG A 9 -18.10 11.74 1.04
CA ARG A 9 -17.35 11.59 -0.21
C ARG A 9 -16.69 10.22 -0.34
N LEU A 10 -16.21 9.62 0.77
CA LEU A 10 -15.56 8.32 0.79
C LEU A 10 -16.42 7.17 0.23
N ASP A 11 -17.75 7.34 0.22
CA ASP A 11 -18.70 6.41 -0.42
C ASP A 11 -18.56 6.33 -1.95
N LYS A 12 -17.85 7.29 -2.54
CA LYS A 12 -17.60 7.39 -3.98
C LYS A 12 -16.12 7.25 -4.36
N ILE A 13 -15.31 6.72 -3.44
CA ILE A 13 -13.90 6.43 -3.65
C ILE A 13 -13.66 4.95 -3.36
N ARG A 14 -13.23 4.22 -4.36
CA ARG A 14 -12.90 2.80 -4.24
C ARG A 14 -11.65 2.60 -3.40
N GLN A 15 -11.71 1.65 -2.46
CA GLN A 15 -10.58 1.29 -1.61
C GLN A 15 -9.35 0.87 -2.43
N LEU A 16 -9.55 0.06 -3.45
CA LEU A 16 -8.49 -0.57 -4.24
C LEU A 16 -8.27 0.08 -5.61
N GLY A 17 -8.64 1.36 -5.77
CA GLY A 17 -8.35 2.13 -6.98
C GLY A 17 -8.70 1.40 -8.28
N GLY A 18 -7.69 1.18 -9.13
CA GLY A 18 -7.81 0.50 -10.42
C GLY A 18 -7.96 -1.03 -10.35
N SER A 19 -7.91 -1.65 -9.16
CA SER A 19 -7.97 -3.13 -9.05
C SER A 19 -9.28 -3.72 -9.55
N SER A 20 -10.38 -2.94 -9.59
CA SER A 20 -11.66 -3.38 -10.17
C SER A 20 -11.58 -3.72 -11.68
N PHE A 21 -10.56 -3.25 -12.39
CA PHE A 21 -10.27 -3.68 -13.75
C PHE A 21 -9.80 -5.14 -13.83
N VAL A 22 -9.38 -5.72 -12.72
CA VAL A 22 -8.94 -7.13 -12.60
C VAL A 22 -9.94 -7.95 -11.80
N PHE A 23 -10.36 -7.43 -10.66
CA PHE A 23 -11.26 -8.05 -9.71
C PHE A 23 -12.60 -7.29 -9.72
N PRO A 24 -13.61 -7.76 -10.47
CA PRO A 24 -14.88 -7.03 -10.60
C PRO A 24 -15.61 -6.78 -9.29
N SER A 25 -15.37 -7.61 -8.27
CA SER A 25 -15.90 -7.48 -6.92
C SER A 25 -15.15 -6.47 -6.03
N ALA A 26 -13.98 -5.97 -6.47
CA ALA A 26 -13.20 -4.95 -5.77
C ALA A 26 -13.83 -3.55 -5.93
N THR A 27 -15.07 -3.40 -5.49
CA THR A 27 -15.88 -2.18 -5.61
C THR A 27 -16.21 -1.54 -4.26
N HIS A 28 -15.80 -2.15 -3.16
CA HIS A 28 -15.95 -1.61 -1.82
C HIS A 28 -15.22 -0.27 -1.68
N THR A 29 -15.74 0.56 -0.81
CA THR A 29 -15.37 1.97 -0.73
C THR A 29 -14.55 2.26 0.53
N ARG A 30 -13.83 3.38 0.52
CA ARG A 30 -13.11 3.85 1.70
C ARG A 30 -14.02 4.14 2.88
N LYS A 31 -15.29 4.48 2.65
CA LYS A 31 -16.28 4.66 3.71
C LYS A 31 -16.54 3.37 4.50
N GLU A 32 -16.70 2.24 3.79
CA GLU A 32 -16.91 0.94 4.44
C GLU A 32 -15.71 0.55 5.29
N HIS A 33 -14.50 0.75 4.75
CA HIS A 33 -13.25 0.52 5.46
C HIS A 33 -13.13 1.44 6.69
N SER A 34 -13.33 2.75 6.54
CA SER A 34 -13.24 3.72 7.65
C SER A 34 -14.20 3.38 8.80
N VAL A 35 -15.44 2.95 8.49
CA VAL A 35 -16.40 2.51 9.51
C VAL A 35 -15.92 1.22 10.18
N GLY A 36 -15.39 0.27 9.43
CA GLY A 36 -14.82 -0.97 9.95
C GLY A 36 -13.63 -0.71 10.88
N THR A 37 -12.70 0.14 10.44
CA THR A 37 -11.52 0.54 11.23
C THR A 37 -11.94 1.21 12.54
N ALA A 38 -12.91 2.13 12.50
CA ALA A 38 -13.44 2.77 13.71
C ALA A 38 -14.09 1.76 14.67
N HIS A 39 -14.84 0.79 14.14
CA HIS A 39 -15.42 -0.27 14.96
C HIS A 39 -14.33 -1.09 15.68
N LEU A 40 -13.29 -1.50 14.97
CA LEU A 40 -12.18 -2.25 15.55
C LEU A 40 -11.40 -1.43 16.58
N ALA A 41 -11.16 -0.14 16.31
CA ALA A 41 -10.50 0.76 17.26
C ALA A 41 -11.28 0.85 18.59
N LEU A 42 -12.58 1.03 18.52
CA LEU A 42 -13.45 1.07 19.70
C LEU A 42 -13.46 -0.26 20.46
N LEU A 43 -13.42 -1.39 19.75
CA LEU A 43 -13.30 -2.71 20.40
C LEU A 43 -12.00 -2.83 21.19
N VAL A 44 -10.88 -2.41 20.61
CA VAL A 44 -9.56 -2.44 21.27
C VAL A 44 -9.52 -1.51 22.47
N VAL A 45 -9.93 -0.24 22.33
CA VAL A 45 -9.91 0.75 23.41
C VAL A 45 -10.78 0.28 24.60
N ARG A 46 -12.00 -0.18 24.32
CA ARG A 46 -12.92 -0.69 25.36
C ARG A 46 -12.40 -1.93 26.03
N HIS A 47 -11.75 -2.83 25.27
CA HIS A 47 -11.09 -3.99 25.85
C HIS A 47 -9.99 -3.56 26.82
N LEU A 48 -9.09 -2.67 26.41
CA LEU A 48 -8.01 -2.14 27.25
C LEU A 48 -8.54 -1.42 28.49
N ARG A 49 -9.53 -0.54 28.32
CA ARG A 49 -10.20 0.17 29.44
C ARG A 49 -10.74 -0.79 30.50
N ASN A 50 -11.35 -1.89 30.07
CA ASN A 50 -11.94 -2.88 30.99
C ASN A 50 -10.89 -3.83 31.60
N ALA A 51 -9.90 -4.24 30.81
CA ALA A 51 -8.88 -5.20 31.24
C ALA A 51 -7.76 -4.56 32.07
N GLN A 52 -7.52 -3.25 31.89
CA GLN A 52 -6.44 -2.49 32.52
C GLN A 52 -6.94 -1.11 33.01
N PRO A 53 -7.74 -1.06 34.08
CA PRO A 53 -8.25 0.21 34.63
C PRO A 53 -7.14 1.21 35.02
N GLU A 54 -5.94 0.71 35.33
CA GLU A 54 -4.73 1.50 35.63
C GLU A 54 -4.27 2.41 34.47
N LEU A 55 -4.67 2.11 33.23
CA LEU A 55 -4.38 2.96 32.07
C LEU A 55 -5.20 4.26 32.07
N ALA A 56 -6.20 4.37 32.95
CA ALA A 56 -7.08 5.53 33.09
C ALA A 56 -7.64 6.05 31.76
N ILE A 57 -8.05 5.12 30.87
CA ILE A 57 -8.71 5.44 29.59
C ILE A 57 -10.08 6.03 29.90
N ASP A 58 -10.32 7.25 29.49
CA ASP A 58 -11.60 7.95 29.68
C ASP A 58 -12.46 8.02 28.38
N ASP A 59 -13.61 8.68 28.47
CA ASP A 59 -14.52 8.83 27.34
C ASP A 59 -13.95 9.75 26.25
N THR A 60 -13.07 10.68 26.61
CA THR A 60 -12.38 11.56 25.66
C THR A 60 -11.38 10.75 24.84
N ASP A 61 -10.60 9.88 25.48
CA ASP A 61 -9.65 9.00 24.81
C ASP A 61 -10.37 8.07 23.82
N GLU A 62 -11.48 7.44 24.27
CA GLU A 62 -12.28 6.56 23.42
C GLU A 62 -12.82 7.32 22.20
N LEU A 63 -13.33 8.54 22.39
CA LEU A 63 -13.84 9.38 21.32
C LEU A 63 -12.72 9.80 20.36
N CYS A 64 -11.55 10.20 20.85
CA CYS A 64 -10.42 10.61 20.02
C CYS A 64 -9.92 9.47 19.14
N VAL A 65 -9.71 8.28 19.71
CA VAL A 65 -9.27 7.09 18.95
C VAL A 65 -10.33 6.65 17.94
N GLY A 66 -11.61 6.66 18.34
CA GLY A 66 -12.72 6.34 17.44
C GLY A 66 -12.83 7.31 16.26
N LEU A 67 -12.67 8.62 16.49
CA LEU A 67 -12.65 9.64 15.44
C LEU A 67 -11.41 9.54 14.57
N ALA A 68 -10.23 9.29 15.14
CA ALA A 68 -9.01 9.08 14.38
C ALA A 68 -9.17 7.90 13.41
N ALA A 69 -9.64 6.76 13.89
CA ALA A 69 -9.89 5.59 13.07
C ALA A 69 -10.98 5.81 12.01
N LEU A 70 -12.04 6.59 12.32
CA LEU A 70 -13.10 6.92 11.38
C LEU A 70 -12.60 7.83 10.26
N LEU A 71 -11.73 8.78 10.57
CA LEU A 71 -11.34 9.88 9.68
C LEU A 71 -9.95 9.68 9.03
N HIS A 72 -9.24 8.58 9.30
CA HIS A 72 -7.86 8.40 8.84
C HIS A 72 -7.72 8.49 7.31
N ASP A 73 -8.73 8.07 6.57
CA ASP A 73 -8.73 7.97 5.11
C ASP A 73 -9.40 9.17 4.38
N VAL A 74 -9.89 10.19 5.11
CA VAL A 74 -10.63 11.32 4.48
C VAL A 74 -9.81 12.11 3.46
N GLY A 75 -8.49 12.05 3.52
CA GLY A 75 -7.58 12.72 2.60
C GLY A 75 -7.32 12.00 1.28
N HIS A 76 -7.84 10.80 1.08
CA HIS A 76 -7.68 10.11 -0.19
C HIS A 76 -8.47 10.79 -1.31
N GLY A 77 -7.83 10.93 -2.48
CA GLY A 77 -8.45 11.42 -3.71
C GLY A 77 -9.05 10.30 -4.57
N PRO A 78 -9.55 10.64 -5.77
CA PRO A 78 -10.07 9.68 -6.73
C PRO A 78 -9.11 8.52 -6.97
N TYR A 79 -9.66 7.29 -6.97
CA TYR A 79 -8.90 6.06 -7.15
C TYR A 79 -7.79 5.84 -6.12
N SER A 80 -7.92 6.44 -4.92
CA SER A 80 -7.05 6.18 -3.76
C SER A 80 -5.58 6.55 -3.99
N HIS A 81 -4.64 5.63 -3.75
CA HIS A 81 -3.20 5.90 -3.80
C HIS A 81 -2.66 6.40 -5.14
N MET A 82 -3.32 6.11 -6.27
CA MET A 82 -2.88 6.62 -7.56
C MET A 82 -3.08 8.14 -7.73
N TRP A 83 -3.91 8.77 -6.87
CA TRP A 83 -4.13 10.22 -6.91
C TRP A 83 -2.89 11.03 -6.52
N GLU A 84 -2.11 10.54 -5.56
CA GLU A 84 -0.90 11.26 -5.11
C GLU A 84 0.16 11.43 -6.22
N PRO A 85 0.56 10.37 -6.96
CA PRO A 85 1.47 10.53 -8.09
C PRO A 85 0.94 11.51 -9.16
N PHE A 86 -0.37 11.56 -9.37
CA PHE A 86 -0.98 12.56 -10.26
C PHE A 86 -0.77 13.97 -9.71
N VAL A 87 -1.14 14.23 -8.45
CA VAL A 87 -1.03 15.58 -7.86
C VAL A 87 0.41 16.05 -7.84
N ARG A 88 1.36 15.24 -7.39
CA ARG A 88 2.80 15.57 -7.38
C ARG A 88 3.32 15.96 -8.76
N ARG A 89 2.93 15.21 -9.80
CA ARG A 89 3.32 15.53 -11.19
C ARG A 89 2.63 16.76 -11.75
N CYS A 90 1.35 16.96 -11.40
CA CYS A 90 0.55 18.08 -11.89
C CYS A 90 0.94 19.42 -11.26
N THR A 91 1.27 19.40 -9.95
CA THR A 91 1.55 20.62 -9.18
C THR A 91 3.04 20.90 -8.98
N GLY A 92 3.89 19.88 -9.16
CA GLY A 92 5.31 19.95 -8.81
C GLY A 92 5.57 19.88 -7.30
N ASP A 93 4.56 19.60 -6.48
CA ASP A 93 4.68 19.44 -5.02
C ASP A 93 4.94 17.99 -4.64
N ASP A 94 6.21 17.62 -4.51
CA ASP A 94 6.62 16.27 -4.10
C ASP A 94 6.22 15.93 -2.65
N SER A 95 5.86 16.93 -1.84
CA SER A 95 5.47 16.75 -0.43
C SER A 95 3.99 16.36 -0.27
N TYR A 96 3.17 16.49 -1.33
CA TYR A 96 1.75 16.15 -1.25
C TYR A 96 1.54 14.70 -0.82
N SER A 97 0.69 14.49 0.18
CA SER A 97 0.26 13.18 0.64
C SER A 97 -1.21 13.21 1.08
N HIS A 98 -1.86 12.04 1.04
CA HIS A 98 -3.23 11.91 1.55
C HIS A 98 -3.29 12.14 3.06
N GLU A 99 -2.23 11.81 3.83
CA GLU A 99 -2.17 12.07 5.26
C GLU A 99 -2.18 13.59 5.53
N GLY A 100 -1.38 14.37 4.78
CA GLY A 100 -1.34 15.82 4.91
C GLY A 100 -2.67 16.48 4.57
N MET A 101 -3.34 16.07 3.48
CA MET A 101 -4.69 16.52 3.14
C MET A 101 -5.69 16.04 4.20
N GLY A 102 -5.56 14.80 4.67
CA GLY A 102 -6.38 14.22 5.73
C GLY A 102 -6.37 15.06 7.01
N ALA A 103 -5.20 15.44 7.48
CA ALA A 103 -5.06 16.28 8.68
C ALA A 103 -5.79 17.63 8.54
N ARG A 104 -5.72 18.26 7.36
CA ARG A 104 -6.46 19.50 7.07
C ARG A 104 -7.98 19.27 7.10
N LEU A 105 -8.46 18.20 6.47
CA LEU A 105 -9.88 17.85 6.44
C LEU A 105 -10.39 17.45 7.82
N VAL A 106 -9.60 16.74 8.63
CA VAL A 106 -9.97 16.41 10.02
C VAL A 106 -10.21 17.67 10.85
N ARG A 107 -9.29 18.64 10.80
CA ARG A 107 -9.46 19.92 11.51
C ARG A 107 -10.73 20.65 11.05
N ARG A 108 -10.99 20.67 9.74
CA ARG A 108 -12.21 21.24 9.16
C ARG A 108 -13.48 20.53 9.65
N ILE A 109 -13.50 19.20 9.62
CA ILE A 109 -14.62 18.39 10.14
C ILE A 109 -14.86 18.69 11.62
N CYS A 110 -13.80 18.67 12.45
CA CYS A 110 -13.90 18.94 13.89
C CYS A 110 -14.50 20.33 14.16
N THR A 111 -14.12 21.33 13.38
CA THR A 111 -14.70 22.68 13.45
C THR A 111 -16.17 22.70 13.06
N GLN A 112 -16.54 22.04 11.94
CA GLN A 112 -17.93 21.98 11.45
C GLN A 112 -18.89 21.32 12.44
N ILE A 113 -18.44 20.22 13.08
CA ILE A 113 -19.26 19.50 14.07
C ILE A 113 -19.17 20.11 15.47
N LYS A 114 -18.42 21.21 15.62
CA LYS A 114 -18.20 21.89 16.90
C LYS A 114 -17.68 20.94 17.99
N LEU A 115 -16.67 20.14 17.63
CA LEU A 115 -16.16 19.10 18.52
C LEU A 115 -15.67 19.66 19.88
N GLN A 116 -15.22 20.93 19.92
CA GLN A 116 -14.81 21.65 21.14
C GLN A 116 -15.94 21.80 22.19
N GLU A 117 -17.20 21.61 21.81
CA GLU A 117 -18.32 21.59 22.78
C GLU A 117 -18.37 20.28 23.59
N TYR A 118 -17.65 19.23 23.16
CA TYR A 118 -17.66 17.89 23.75
C TYR A 118 -16.33 17.48 24.37
N ILE A 119 -15.20 17.88 23.76
CA ILE A 119 -13.85 17.56 24.22
C ILE A 119 -12.94 18.78 24.10
N PRO A 120 -11.81 18.84 24.84
CA PRO A 120 -10.84 19.93 24.72
C PRO A 120 -10.37 20.15 23.28
N GLU A 121 -10.25 21.41 22.85
CA GLU A 121 -9.81 21.78 21.50
C GLU A 121 -8.45 21.13 21.13
N ALA A 122 -7.54 21.09 22.10
CA ALA A 122 -6.23 20.45 21.93
C ALA A 122 -6.29 18.95 21.56
N SER A 123 -7.44 18.29 21.77
CA SER A 123 -7.66 16.90 21.39
C SER A 123 -7.72 16.70 19.87
N VAL A 124 -7.96 17.75 19.08
CA VAL A 124 -7.95 17.66 17.62
C VAL A 124 -6.54 17.30 17.10
N GLU A 125 -5.50 17.90 17.69
CA GLU A 125 -4.12 17.57 17.32
C GLU A 125 -3.74 16.15 17.76
N PHE A 126 -4.30 15.68 18.88
CA PHE A 126 -4.13 14.29 19.29
C PHE A 126 -4.81 13.31 18.33
N ILE A 127 -6.01 13.64 17.82
CA ILE A 127 -6.68 12.85 16.77
C ILE A 127 -5.79 12.77 15.51
N CYS A 128 -5.22 13.90 15.06
CA CYS A 128 -4.30 13.92 13.92
C CYS A 128 -3.05 13.04 14.18
N ALA A 129 -2.47 13.12 15.38
CA ALA A 129 -1.32 12.29 15.75
C ALA A 129 -1.64 10.79 15.80
N CYS A 130 -2.85 10.41 16.21
CA CYS A 130 -3.29 9.02 16.13
C CYS A 130 -3.42 8.53 14.68
N ILE A 131 -3.82 9.40 13.74
CA ILE A 131 -3.91 9.09 12.31
C ILE A 131 -2.50 8.94 11.71
N GLU A 132 -1.64 9.91 11.94
CA GLU A 132 -0.27 9.90 11.41
C GLU A 132 0.59 8.81 12.04
N GLY A 133 0.33 8.45 13.30
CA GLY A 133 1.16 7.59 14.12
C GLY A 133 2.44 8.28 14.59
N LEU A 134 2.90 7.94 15.77
CA LEU A 134 4.12 8.51 16.36
C LEU A 134 5.28 7.52 16.22
N SER A 135 6.41 8.00 15.67
CA SER A 135 7.64 7.21 15.63
C SER A 135 8.24 7.05 17.03
N ASP A 136 9.08 6.03 17.19
CA ASP A 136 9.65 5.69 18.50
C ASP A 136 10.51 6.80 19.11
N ASP A 137 11.20 7.56 18.28
CA ASP A 137 12.08 8.66 18.63
C ASP A 137 11.38 10.02 18.70
N ALA A 138 10.08 10.09 18.34
CA ALA A 138 9.33 11.32 18.41
C ALA A 138 9.11 11.76 19.86
N GLU A 139 9.41 13.02 20.17
CA GLU A 139 9.03 13.64 21.44
C GLU A 139 7.50 13.66 21.58
N TRP A 140 7.02 13.58 22.84
CA TRP A 140 5.60 13.70 23.12
C TRP A 140 5.15 15.16 23.01
N PRO A 141 4.30 15.53 22.04
CA PRO A 141 4.01 16.93 21.76
C PRO A 141 2.87 17.53 22.61
N PHE A 142 2.20 16.72 23.45
CA PHE A 142 0.97 17.12 24.14
C PHE A 142 1.21 17.42 25.62
N SER A 143 1.16 18.70 26.01
CA SER A 143 1.32 19.12 27.41
C SER A 143 0.08 18.85 28.27
N HIS A 144 -1.09 18.70 27.65
CA HIS A 144 -2.37 18.48 28.32
C HIS A 144 -2.73 17.00 28.50
N LEU A 145 -1.97 16.09 27.91
CA LEU A 145 -2.19 14.65 27.93
C LEU A 145 -0.91 13.95 28.40
N SER A 146 -1.04 12.98 29.31
CA SER A 146 0.10 12.20 29.78
C SER A 146 0.73 11.39 28.64
N GLU A 147 2.06 11.32 28.60
CA GLU A 147 2.79 10.46 27.68
C GLU A 147 2.47 8.96 27.87
N ASP A 148 1.99 8.57 29.05
CA ASP A 148 1.53 7.20 29.32
C ASP A 148 0.38 6.77 28.38
N LYS A 149 -0.32 7.73 27.75
CA LYS A 149 -1.38 7.47 26.75
C LYS A 149 -0.88 7.35 25.32
N ARG A 150 0.43 7.35 25.08
CA ARG A 150 1.03 7.23 23.75
C ARG A 150 0.58 5.98 22.99
N PHE A 151 0.31 4.87 23.70
CA PHE A 151 -0.18 3.62 23.12
C PHE A 151 -1.50 3.77 22.37
N LEU A 152 -2.30 4.81 22.67
CA LEU A 152 -3.57 5.06 21.95
C LEU A 152 -3.33 5.37 20.47
N CYS A 153 -2.23 6.03 20.14
CA CYS A 153 -1.86 6.29 18.74
C CYS A 153 -1.53 4.97 18.00
N ASP A 154 -0.91 4.00 18.70
CA ASP A 154 -0.55 2.71 18.11
C ASP A 154 -1.77 1.85 17.74
N ILE A 155 -2.95 2.14 18.28
CA ILE A 155 -4.18 1.42 17.94
C ILE A 155 -4.57 1.70 16.49
N VAL A 156 -4.47 2.97 16.05
CA VAL A 156 -4.88 3.42 14.71
C VAL A 156 -3.73 3.32 13.71
N SER A 157 -2.53 3.77 14.10
CA SER A 157 -1.34 3.76 13.24
C SER A 157 -0.09 3.39 14.03
N ASN A 158 0.27 2.12 14.00
CA ASN A 158 1.41 1.58 14.75
C ASN A 158 2.69 1.64 13.92
N LYS A 159 3.51 2.67 14.15
CA LYS A 159 4.78 2.85 13.42
C LYS A 159 5.88 1.87 13.83
N ARG A 160 5.75 1.16 14.95
CA ARG A 160 6.75 0.20 15.44
C ARG A 160 6.57 -1.18 14.85
N SER A 161 5.42 -1.80 15.10
CA SER A 161 5.15 -3.17 14.69
C SER A 161 4.38 -3.26 13.38
N GLY A 162 3.70 -2.17 12.97
CA GLY A 162 2.79 -2.16 11.84
C GLY A 162 1.52 -2.99 12.06
N LEU A 163 1.21 -3.36 13.30
CA LEU A 163 -0.01 -4.06 13.67
C LEU A 163 -0.99 -3.07 14.28
N ASP A 164 -1.93 -2.61 13.50
CA ASP A 164 -2.97 -1.64 13.84
C ASP A 164 -4.32 -2.05 13.26
N VAL A 165 -5.37 -1.42 13.71
CA VAL A 165 -6.74 -1.74 13.31
C VAL A 165 -7.04 -1.38 11.86
N ASP A 166 -6.34 -0.41 11.28
CA ASP A 166 -6.39 -0.09 9.86
C ASP A 166 -6.05 -1.34 9.03
N LYS A 167 -4.88 -1.95 9.30
CA LYS A 167 -4.44 -3.17 8.60
C LYS A 167 -5.34 -4.36 8.86
N TRP A 168 -5.91 -4.46 10.07
CA TRP A 168 -6.82 -5.56 10.38
C TRP A 168 -8.12 -5.46 9.60
N ASP A 169 -8.67 -4.26 9.41
CA ASP A 169 -9.86 -4.11 8.59
C ASP A 169 -9.55 -4.35 7.11
N TYR A 170 -8.59 -3.58 6.53
CA TYR A 170 -8.43 -3.67 5.09
C TYR A 170 -7.94 -5.03 4.61
N LEU A 171 -7.04 -5.73 5.31
CA LEU A 171 -6.56 -7.03 4.87
C LEU A 171 -7.69 -8.07 4.82
N ASN A 172 -8.58 -8.08 5.81
CA ASN A 172 -9.74 -8.96 5.80
C ASN A 172 -10.76 -8.55 4.73
N ARG A 173 -11.08 -7.27 4.63
CA ARG A 173 -12.07 -6.73 3.68
C ARG A 173 -11.63 -6.93 2.23
N ASP A 174 -10.40 -6.56 1.92
CA ASP A 174 -9.85 -6.63 0.57
C ASP A 174 -9.70 -8.08 0.11
N SER A 175 -9.24 -8.98 0.99
CA SER A 175 -9.09 -10.39 0.64
C SER A 175 -10.43 -11.05 0.33
N VAL A 176 -11.48 -10.75 1.08
CA VAL A 176 -12.84 -11.24 0.80
C VAL A 176 -13.36 -10.66 -0.50
N SER A 177 -13.18 -9.35 -0.72
CA SER A 177 -13.68 -8.66 -1.92
C SER A 177 -12.96 -9.06 -3.21
N THR A 178 -11.72 -9.55 -3.14
CA THR A 178 -10.92 -9.87 -4.33
C THR A 178 -10.71 -11.36 -4.55
N LEU A 179 -10.38 -12.10 -3.49
CA LEU A 179 -9.97 -13.51 -3.56
C LEU A 179 -11.05 -14.47 -3.05
N GLY A 180 -12.05 -13.97 -2.33
CA GLY A 180 -13.11 -14.76 -1.70
C GLY A 180 -12.67 -15.44 -0.39
N GLU A 181 -13.63 -15.92 0.39
CA GLU A 181 -13.39 -16.50 1.73
C GLU A 181 -12.43 -17.69 1.73
N SER A 182 -12.47 -18.52 0.70
CA SER A 182 -11.62 -19.72 0.60
C SER A 182 -10.13 -19.43 0.44
N SER A 183 -9.78 -18.24 -0.02
CA SER A 183 -8.39 -17.83 -0.27
C SER A 183 -7.81 -17.04 0.90
N SER A 184 -8.67 -16.46 1.73
CA SER A 184 -8.24 -15.46 2.72
C SER A 184 -7.64 -16.14 3.91
N GLY A 185 -7.33 -17.24 4.16
CA GLY A 185 -6.67 -17.74 5.40
C GLY A 185 -6.74 -16.74 6.57
N GLY A 186 -7.90 -16.00 6.63
CA GLY A 186 -8.11 -14.82 7.46
C GLY A 186 -7.78 -15.07 8.92
N PHE A 187 -7.52 -14.00 9.63
CA PHE A 187 -7.26 -14.05 11.07
C PHE A 187 -8.50 -13.61 11.85
N ASP A 188 -8.67 -14.18 13.04
CA ASP A 188 -9.77 -13.82 13.93
C ASP A 188 -9.42 -12.58 14.75
N VAL A 189 -10.01 -11.44 14.37
CA VAL A 189 -9.81 -10.16 15.06
C VAL A 189 -10.27 -10.23 16.53
N THR A 190 -11.35 -10.95 16.85
CA THR A 190 -11.85 -11.09 18.22
C THR A 190 -10.82 -11.77 19.10
N ARG A 191 -10.16 -12.79 18.56
CA ARG A 191 -9.06 -13.49 19.24
C ARG A 191 -7.86 -12.57 19.46
N LEU A 192 -7.52 -11.72 18.49
CA LEU A 192 -6.43 -10.74 18.63
C LEU A 192 -6.77 -9.70 19.70
N VAL A 193 -7.96 -9.10 19.63
CA VAL A 193 -8.43 -8.10 20.63
C VAL A 193 -8.37 -8.68 22.04
N SER A 194 -8.81 -9.94 22.25
CA SER A 194 -8.76 -10.58 23.57
C SER A 194 -7.34 -10.85 24.09
N ALA A 195 -6.34 -10.79 23.23
CA ALA A 195 -4.93 -11.06 23.55
C ALA A 195 -4.07 -9.79 23.63
N ILE A 196 -4.67 -8.59 23.57
CA ILE A 196 -3.96 -7.31 23.67
C ILE A 196 -3.84 -6.85 25.12
N ARG A 197 -2.69 -6.31 25.46
CA ARG A 197 -2.43 -5.51 26.67
C ARG A 197 -1.48 -4.36 26.35
N VAL A 198 -1.48 -3.35 27.24
CA VAL A 198 -0.42 -2.36 27.31
C VAL A 198 0.57 -2.81 28.37
N VAL A 199 1.84 -2.91 28.00
CA VAL A 199 2.92 -3.35 28.88
C VAL A 199 4.11 -2.41 28.77
N ARG A 200 5.03 -2.44 29.72
CA ARG A 200 6.29 -1.70 29.61
C ARG A 200 7.24 -2.46 28.69
N GLY A 201 7.68 -1.79 27.64
CA GLY A 201 8.68 -2.33 26.73
C GLY A 201 10.08 -2.35 27.33
N PRO A 202 11.01 -3.14 26.76
CA PRO A 202 12.38 -3.25 27.24
C PRO A 202 13.18 -1.93 27.09
N SER A 203 12.76 -1.07 26.19
CA SER A 203 13.49 0.15 25.81
C SER A 203 12.87 1.46 26.31
N ARG A 204 11.65 1.43 26.87
CA ARG A 204 10.90 2.63 27.27
C ARG A 204 10.23 2.50 28.63
N CYS A 205 10.07 3.66 29.29
CA CYS A 205 9.31 3.75 30.54
C CYS A 205 7.80 3.83 30.31
N VAL A 206 7.34 4.15 29.09
CA VAL A 206 5.92 4.28 28.74
C VAL A 206 5.34 2.95 28.27
N GLY A 207 4.02 2.81 28.40
CA GLY A 207 3.30 1.62 27.98
C GLY A 207 3.23 1.48 26.46
N GLU A 208 3.33 0.25 25.98
CA GLU A 208 3.29 -0.12 24.57
C GLU A 208 2.27 -1.25 24.33
N VAL A 209 1.62 -1.22 23.17
CA VAL A 209 0.70 -2.31 22.77
C VAL A 209 1.49 -3.59 22.57
N ALA A 210 1.09 -4.64 23.28
CA ALA A 210 1.68 -5.98 23.24
C ALA A 210 0.61 -7.05 23.08
N PHE A 211 1.04 -8.23 22.65
CA PHE A 211 0.17 -9.38 22.42
C PHE A 211 0.57 -10.56 23.29
N GLU A 212 -0.40 -11.36 23.71
CA GLU A 212 -0.11 -12.62 24.36
C GLU A 212 0.62 -13.58 23.40
N GLU A 213 1.69 -14.24 23.87
CA GLU A 213 2.55 -15.12 23.04
C GLU A 213 1.75 -16.18 22.27
N LYS A 214 0.62 -16.64 22.81
CA LYS A 214 -0.25 -17.66 22.17
C LYS A 214 -0.79 -17.23 20.79
N VAL A 215 -0.85 -15.93 20.47
CA VAL A 215 -1.33 -15.43 19.17
C VAL A 215 -0.19 -15.10 18.19
N ALA A 216 1.06 -15.42 18.50
CA ALA A 216 2.22 -15.09 17.64
C ALA A 216 2.07 -15.65 16.21
N LEU A 217 1.52 -16.87 16.06
CA LEU A 217 1.26 -17.46 14.74
C LEU A 217 0.11 -16.76 14.00
N ASP A 218 -0.89 -16.24 14.71
CA ASP A 218 -1.99 -15.47 14.11
C ASP A 218 -1.46 -14.12 13.59
N LEU A 219 -0.57 -13.47 14.34
CA LEU A 219 0.11 -12.26 13.90
C LEU A 219 1.00 -12.51 12.66
N ASN A 220 1.73 -13.62 12.63
CA ASN A 220 2.51 -14.01 11.46
C ASN A 220 1.63 -14.21 10.21
N ARG A 221 0.42 -14.73 10.37
CA ARG A 221 -0.56 -14.85 9.27
C ARG A 221 -0.96 -13.50 8.69
N ILE A 222 -1.08 -12.45 9.52
CA ILE A 222 -1.37 -11.08 9.04
C ILE A 222 -0.27 -10.62 8.10
N PHE A 223 1.00 -10.77 8.47
CA PHE A 223 2.12 -10.40 7.62
C PHE A 223 2.17 -11.22 6.33
N LYS A 224 1.87 -12.51 6.42
CA LYS A 224 1.77 -13.39 5.26
C LYS A 224 0.65 -12.96 4.31
N LEU A 225 -0.56 -12.75 4.83
CA LEU A 225 -1.71 -12.28 4.06
C LEU A 225 -1.39 -10.94 3.38
N ARG A 226 -0.77 -10.00 4.11
CA ARG A 226 -0.35 -8.72 3.53
C ARG A 226 0.59 -8.91 2.34
N SER A 227 1.59 -9.77 2.46
CA SER A 227 2.52 -10.07 1.36
C SER A 227 1.79 -10.69 0.16
N GLU A 228 0.90 -11.64 0.40
CA GLU A 228 0.08 -12.29 -0.63
C GLU A 228 -0.83 -11.27 -1.34
N MET A 229 -1.49 -10.38 -0.59
CA MET A 229 -2.33 -9.31 -1.15
C MET A 229 -1.51 -8.34 -2.01
N HIS A 230 -0.29 -7.98 -1.58
CA HIS A 230 0.59 -7.17 -2.41
C HIS A 230 0.95 -7.86 -3.72
N GLN A 231 1.28 -9.15 -3.69
CA GLN A 231 1.67 -9.90 -4.89
C GLN A 231 0.50 -10.14 -5.85
N MET A 232 -0.67 -10.54 -5.32
CA MET A 232 -1.80 -11.00 -6.12
C MET A 232 -2.77 -9.88 -6.51
N VAL A 233 -2.91 -8.85 -5.67
CA VAL A 233 -3.96 -7.83 -5.83
C VAL A 233 -3.38 -6.44 -6.03
N TYR A 234 -2.72 -5.86 -4.98
CA TYR A 234 -2.33 -4.44 -5.02
C TYR A 234 -1.31 -4.12 -6.10
N GLN A 235 -0.42 -5.07 -6.41
CA GLN A 235 0.61 -4.92 -7.44
C GLN A 235 0.37 -5.85 -8.63
N HIS A 236 -0.90 -6.21 -8.87
CA HIS A 236 -1.26 -6.97 -10.06
C HIS A 236 -0.94 -6.17 -11.32
N ARG A 237 -0.29 -6.82 -12.32
CA ARG A 237 0.21 -6.15 -13.53
C ARG A 237 -0.83 -5.31 -14.26
N VAL A 238 -2.09 -5.80 -14.35
CA VAL A 238 -3.16 -5.07 -15.04
C VAL A 238 -3.70 -3.94 -14.18
N ALA A 239 -3.72 -4.07 -12.85
CA ALA A 239 -4.09 -2.95 -11.95
C ALA A 239 -3.10 -1.81 -12.08
N ILE A 240 -1.79 -2.09 -12.03
CA ILE A 240 -0.72 -1.09 -12.20
C ILE A 240 -0.87 -0.33 -13.53
N VAL A 241 -1.09 -1.03 -14.63
CA VAL A 241 -1.20 -0.36 -15.94
C VAL A 241 -2.50 0.42 -16.08
N ALA A 242 -3.61 -0.08 -15.53
CA ALA A 242 -4.88 0.67 -15.51
C ALA A 242 -4.74 1.97 -14.71
N GLU A 243 -4.12 1.92 -13.54
CA GLU A 243 -3.84 3.09 -12.71
C GLU A 243 -2.90 4.09 -13.41
N ALA A 244 -1.89 3.60 -14.14
CA ALA A 244 -1.03 4.45 -14.94
C ALA A 244 -1.80 5.16 -16.06
N MET A 245 -2.72 4.46 -16.75
CA MET A 245 -3.59 5.06 -17.76
C MET A 245 -4.53 6.09 -17.17
N ILE A 246 -5.09 5.86 -15.99
CA ILE A 246 -5.93 6.83 -15.29
C ILE A 246 -5.12 8.06 -14.90
N THR A 247 -3.91 7.87 -14.38
CA THR A 247 -2.98 8.97 -14.06
C THR A 247 -2.66 9.81 -15.29
N ASP A 248 -2.34 9.17 -16.42
CA ASP A 248 -2.04 9.87 -17.67
C ASP A 248 -3.29 10.61 -18.22
N ALA A 249 -4.50 10.05 -18.04
CA ALA A 249 -5.75 10.73 -18.39
C ALA A 249 -5.99 11.98 -17.54
N PHE A 250 -5.74 11.92 -16.22
CA PHE A 250 -5.84 13.09 -15.34
C PHE A 250 -4.79 14.15 -15.67
N LEU A 251 -3.56 13.75 -16.00
CA LEU A 251 -2.52 14.70 -16.42
C LEU A 251 -2.91 15.41 -17.72
N ALA A 252 -3.35 14.67 -18.73
CA ALA A 252 -3.85 15.27 -19.98
C ALA A 252 -5.05 16.21 -19.73
N ALA A 253 -5.94 15.84 -18.79
CA ALA A 253 -7.06 16.70 -18.42
C ALA A 253 -6.61 17.98 -17.68
N SER A 254 -5.55 17.91 -16.89
CA SER A 254 -5.02 19.09 -16.18
C SER A 254 -4.45 20.15 -17.09
N GLU A 255 -4.01 19.75 -18.28
CA GLU A 255 -3.50 20.64 -19.34
C GLU A 255 -4.63 21.26 -20.21
N SER A 256 -5.87 20.82 -20.03
CA SER A 256 -7.05 21.24 -20.80
C SER A 256 -7.76 22.46 -20.18
N GLU A 257 -8.83 22.92 -20.83
CA GLU A 257 -9.74 23.95 -20.30
C GLU A 257 -10.76 23.40 -19.29
N PHE A 258 -10.65 22.14 -18.89
CA PHE A 258 -11.55 21.54 -17.91
C PHE A 258 -11.40 22.19 -16.54
N ARG A 259 -12.53 22.58 -15.94
CA ARG A 259 -12.59 23.19 -14.59
C ARG A 259 -13.65 22.51 -13.75
N ILE A 260 -13.41 22.51 -12.44
CA ILE A 260 -14.35 22.06 -11.41
C ILE A 260 -14.88 23.29 -10.71
N THR A 261 -16.21 23.48 -10.74
CA THR A 261 -16.87 24.53 -9.95
C THR A 261 -17.06 24.01 -8.54
N ALA A 262 -16.49 24.69 -7.56
CA ALA A 262 -16.60 24.32 -6.15
C ALA A 262 -16.57 25.55 -5.24
N THR A 263 -16.99 25.34 -3.98
CA THR A 263 -16.82 26.34 -2.92
C THR A 263 -15.46 26.12 -2.27
N SER A 264 -14.60 27.13 -2.30
CA SER A 264 -13.27 27.13 -1.68
C SER A 264 -13.33 27.05 -0.15
N GLU A 265 -12.19 26.86 0.49
CA GLU A 265 -12.06 26.91 1.95
C GLU A 265 -12.55 28.25 2.55
N ASP A 266 -12.38 29.36 1.83
CA ASP A 266 -12.81 30.71 2.22
C ASP A 266 -14.32 30.97 2.04
N GLY A 267 -15.06 29.98 1.52
CA GLY A 267 -16.50 30.07 1.28
C GLY A 267 -16.87 30.71 -0.08
N THR A 268 -15.90 31.09 -0.91
CA THR A 268 -16.16 31.63 -2.26
C THR A 268 -16.38 30.52 -3.27
N SER A 269 -17.38 30.68 -4.16
CA SER A 269 -17.60 29.76 -5.28
C SER A 269 -16.76 30.21 -6.48
N ARG A 270 -15.89 29.31 -6.98
CA ARG A 270 -15.06 29.57 -8.16
C ARG A 270 -14.75 28.30 -8.95
N GLU A 271 -14.12 28.47 -10.09
CA GLU A 271 -13.63 27.37 -10.90
C GLU A 271 -12.17 27.04 -10.50
N PHE A 272 -11.86 25.74 -10.51
CA PHE A 272 -10.57 25.18 -10.15
C PHE A 272 -10.06 24.29 -11.29
N THR A 273 -8.76 24.32 -11.55
CA THR A 273 -8.07 23.24 -12.25
C THR A 273 -8.02 21.98 -11.36
N LEU A 274 -7.70 20.83 -11.92
CA LEU A 274 -7.58 19.59 -11.12
C LEU A 274 -6.49 19.72 -10.03
N GLY A 275 -5.37 20.34 -10.33
CA GLY A 275 -4.29 20.58 -9.36
C GLY A 275 -4.68 21.53 -8.25
N GLU A 276 -5.37 22.63 -8.56
CA GLU A 276 -5.89 23.57 -7.55
C GLU A 276 -6.95 22.91 -6.66
N ALA A 277 -7.87 22.14 -7.26
CA ALA A 277 -8.90 21.42 -6.51
C ALA A 277 -8.29 20.37 -5.56
N ALA A 278 -7.17 19.76 -5.94
CA ALA A 278 -6.43 18.81 -5.08
C ALA A 278 -5.81 19.48 -3.84
N SER A 279 -5.56 20.80 -3.91
CA SER A 279 -4.88 21.54 -2.83
C SER A 279 -5.82 22.37 -1.96
N ASP A 280 -7.08 22.59 -2.37
CA ASP A 280 -8.10 23.34 -1.62
C ASP A 280 -9.09 22.39 -0.93
N CYS A 281 -9.22 22.43 0.41
CA CYS A 281 -10.07 21.50 1.16
C CYS A 281 -11.55 21.57 0.76
N GLY A 282 -12.05 22.74 0.33
CA GLY A 282 -13.43 22.88 -0.12
C GLY A 282 -13.66 22.22 -1.47
N ALA A 283 -12.83 22.54 -2.45
CA ALA A 283 -12.86 21.96 -3.78
C ALA A 283 -12.55 20.45 -3.78
N PHE A 284 -11.66 20.00 -2.90
CA PHE A 284 -11.32 18.60 -2.74
C PHE A 284 -12.52 17.70 -2.45
N THR A 285 -13.57 18.24 -1.79
CA THR A 285 -14.80 17.49 -1.52
C THR A 285 -15.56 17.08 -2.77
N GLN A 286 -15.29 17.71 -3.93
CA GLN A 286 -15.90 17.35 -5.21
C GLN A 286 -15.14 16.24 -5.96
N LEU A 287 -13.90 15.92 -5.53
CA LEU A 287 -13.05 14.94 -6.19
C LEU A 287 -13.44 13.51 -5.78
N ARG A 288 -13.95 12.74 -6.73
CA ARG A 288 -14.48 11.37 -6.56
C ARG A 288 -14.13 10.54 -7.79
N ASP A 289 -14.26 9.22 -7.72
CA ASP A 289 -13.95 8.32 -8.85
C ASP A 289 -14.76 8.62 -10.11
N GLY A 290 -16.00 9.12 -9.96
CA GLY A 290 -16.85 9.58 -11.07
C GLY A 290 -16.27 10.75 -11.90
N LEU A 291 -15.10 11.27 -11.51
CA LEU A 291 -14.38 12.28 -12.28
C LEU A 291 -14.00 11.77 -13.69
N LEU A 292 -13.70 10.46 -13.86
CA LEU A 292 -13.40 9.91 -15.18
C LEU A 292 -14.57 10.00 -16.14
N GLU A 293 -15.79 9.67 -15.68
CA GLU A 293 -17.02 9.79 -16.48
C GLU A 293 -17.31 11.25 -16.81
N THR A 294 -17.04 12.15 -15.87
CA THR A 294 -17.18 13.59 -16.09
C THR A 294 -16.23 14.09 -17.17
N LEU A 295 -14.96 13.68 -17.13
CA LEU A 295 -13.98 14.04 -18.16
C LEU A 295 -14.33 13.46 -19.54
N GLN A 296 -14.87 12.26 -19.59
CA GLN A 296 -15.24 11.59 -20.84
C GLN A 296 -16.42 12.29 -21.52
N THR A 297 -17.36 12.84 -20.75
CA THR A 297 -18.60 13.48 -21.25
C THR A 297 -18.51 15.00 -21.33
N SER A 298 -17.51 15.64 -20.74
CA SER A 298 -17.32 17.09 -20.74
C SER A 298 -17.12 17.66 -22.14
N SER A 299 -17.68 18.84 -22.38
CA SER A 299 -17.49 19.60 -23.63
C SER A 299 -16.27 20.54 -23.59
N ALA A 300 -15.50 20.55 -22.51
CA ALA A 300 -14.31 21.39 -22.39
C ALA A 300 -13.30 21.08 -23.51
N SER A 301 -12.63 22.14 -24.00
CA SER A 301 -11.61 22.04 -25.03
C SER A 301 -10.33 21.40 -24.50
N GLY A 302 -9.57 20.71 -25.36
CA GLY A 302 -8.29 20.11 -25.01
C GLY A 302 -8.40 18.75 -24.30
N LEU A 303 -9.58 18.12 -24.27
CA LEU A 303 -9.78 16.78 -23.65
C LEU A 303 -9.64 15.62 -24.64
N GLU A 304 -9.17 15.85 -25.86
CA GLU A 304 -9.08 14.81 -26.90
C GLU A 304 -8.18 13.66 -26.46
N ARG A 305 -6.99 13.97 -25.95
CA ARG A 305 -6.04 12.96 -25.45
C ARG A 305 -6.62 12.20 -24.22
N THR A 306 -7.24 12.94 -23.30
CA THR A 306 -7.93 12.33 -22.14
C THR A 306 -8.96 11.31 -22.59
N ARG A 307 -9.85 11.68 -23.50
CA ARG A 307 -10.90 10.80 -24.03
C ARG A 307 -10.34 9.57 -24.74
N GLN A 308 -9.28 9.73 -25.53
CA GLN A 308 -8.60 8.61 -26.20
C GLN A 308 -8.05 7.60 -25.18
N ILE A 309 -7.39 8.06 -24.11
CA ILE A 309 -6.86 7.18 -23.06
C ILE A 309 -8.00 6.46 -22.35
N LEU A 310 -9.08 7.20 -21.99
CA LEU A 310 -10.23 6.62 -21.32
C LEU A 310 -11.00 5.63 -22.21
N GLU A 311 -11.10 5.89 -23.53
CA GLU A 311 -11.70 4.96 -24.48
C GLU A 311 -10.88 3.65 -24.57
N ARG A 312 -9.56 3.74 -24.67
CA ARG A 312 -8.66 2.58 -24.62
C ARG A 312 -8.84 1.81 -23.32
N LEU A 313 -8.88 2.51 -22.18
CA LEU A 313 -9.09 1.90 -20.87
C LEU A 313 -10.42 1.12 -20.81
N ASN A 314 -11.51 1.72 -21.29
CA ASN A 314 -12.84 1.12 -21.32
C ASN A 314 -12.91 -0.09 -22.26
N ARG A 315 -12.18 -0.06 -23.37
CA ARG A 315 -12.04 -1.19 -24.29
C ARG A 315 -11.04 -2.24 -23.82
N ARG A 316 -10.37 -2.01 -22.66
CA ARG A 316 -9.30 -2.85 -22.11
C ARG A 316 -8.08 -2.94 -23.04
N GLU A 317 -7.82 -1.92 -23.82
CA GLU A 317 -6.64 -1.74 -24.66
C GLU A 317 -5.52 -1.09 -23.83
N PHE A 318 -5.03 -1.86 -22.86
CA PHE A 318 -4.01 -1.39 -21.92
C PHE A 318 -2.67 -1.13 -22.60
N TYR A 319 -1.80 -0.34 -21.95
CA TYR A 319 -0.40 -0.21 -22.34
C TYR A 319 0.27 -1.58 -22.43
N GLN A 320 1.15 -1.73 -23.41
CA GLN A 320 1.76 -3.03 -23.73
C GLN A 320 2.87 -3.38 -22.76
N GLU A 321 2.82 -4.56 -22.16
CA GLU A 321 3.89 -5.04 -21.28
C GLU A 321 5.14 -5.36 -22.10
N VAL A 322 6.23 -4.64 -21.85
CA VAL A 322 7.56 -4.87 -22.43
C VAL A 322 8.29 -5.96 -21.66
N GLY A 323 8.24 -5.88 -20.34
CA GLY A 323 8.83 -6.87 -19.48
C GLY A 323 8.55 -6.62 -18.00
N ARG A 324 8.59 -7.71 -17.22
CA ARG A 324 8.41 -7.71 -15.78
C ARG A 324 9.17 -8.88 -15.17
N GLY A 325 9.61 -8.74 -13.92
CA GLY A 325 10.17 -9.84 -13.13
C GLY A 325 11.67 -9.76 -12.92
N ALA A 326 12.35 -8.73 -13.40
CA ALA A 326 13.73 -8.49 -13.00
C ALA A 326 13.74 -8.08 -11.52
N ILE A 327 14.36 -8.88 -10.68
CA ILE A 327 14.54 -8.58 -9.26
C ILE A 327 15.74 -7.63 -9.14
N LEU A 328 15.50 -6.46 -8.55
CA LEU A 328 16.55 -5.48 -8.31
C LEU A 328 17.34 -5.85 -7.05
N PRO A 329 18.64 -5.58 -7.02
CA PRO A 329 19.45 -5.85 -5.85
C PRO A 329 18.99 -5.02 -4.65
N THR A 330 18.86 -5.68 -3.51
CA THR A 330 18.52 -5.07 -2.22
C THR A 330 19.69 -5.04 -1.25
N LYS A 331 20.81 -5.66 -1.64
CA LYS A 331 22.04 -5.78 -0.86
C LYS A 331 23.26 -5.22 -1.61
N PRO A 332 24.35 -4.89 -0.89
CA PRO A 332 25.59 -4.50 -1.52
C PRO A 332 26.11 -5.58 -2.45
N LEU A 333 26.75 -5.15 -3.51
CA LEU A 333 27.29 -6.05 -4.52
C LEU A 333 28.81 -6.13 -4.42
N CYS A 334 29.36 -7.32 -4.65
CA CYS A 334 30.80 -7.50 -4.81
C CYS A 334 31.31 -6.74 -6.03
N SER A 335 32.44 -6.01 -5.89
CA SER A 335 33.05 -5.26 -6.98
C SER A 335 33.58 -6.17 -8.11
N GLU A 336 33.96 -7.40 -7.78
CA GLU A 336 34.58 -8.32 -8.72
C GLU A 336 33.58 -9.19 -9.48
N CYS A 337 32.64 -9.81 -8.77
CA CYS A 337 31.70 -10.75 -9.37
C CYS A 337 30.25 -10.28 -9.37
N SER A 338 29.96 -9.10 -8.84
CA SER A 338 28.62 -8.51 -8.73
C SER A 338 27.59 -9.36 -7.96
N SER A 339 28.05 -10.37 -7.21
CA SER A 339 27.17 -11.14 -6.33
C SER A 339 26.78 -10.32 -5.10
N GLU A 340 25.56 -10.56 -4.57
CA GLU A 340 25.14 -9.95 -3.31
C GLU A 340 26.07 -10.37 -2.16
N THR A 341 26.42 -9.40 -1.32
CA THR A 341 27.26 -9.63 -0.14
C THR A 341 26.51 -9.17 1.09
N GLU A 342 26.73 -9.85 2.22
CA GLU A 342 26.23 -9.33 3.48
C GLU A 342 27.09 -8.14 3.95
N PRO A 343 26.51 -7.14 4.62
CA PRO A 343 27.28 -5.99 5.11
C PRO A 343 28.45 -6.34 6.04
N ARG A 344 28.40 -7.50 6.68
CA ARG A 344 29.43 -8.01 7.63
C ARG A 344 30.51 -8.88 6.99
N ASP A 345 30.32 -9.31 5.75
CA ASP A 345 31.27 -10.19 5.11
C ASP A 345 32.57 -9.44 4.81
N ARG A 346 33.70 -9.97 5.27
CA ARG A 346 35.02 -9.46 4.92
C ARG A 346 35.45 -9.91 3.53
N PHE A 347 34.87 -11.00 3.04
CA PHE A 347 35.15 -11.57 1.73
C PHE A 347 33.82 -11.96 1.06
N CYS A 348 33.80 -11.85 -0.26
CA CYS A 348 32.66 -12.32 -1.05
C CYS A 348 32.58 -13.85 -0.98
N SER A 349 31.41 -14.38 -0.63
CA SER A 349 31.19 -15.84 -0.53
C SER A 349 31.26 -16.56 -1.87
N GLN A 350 31.14 -15.84 -2.99
CA GLN A 350 31.17 -16.41 -4.34
C GLN A 350 32.57 -16.42 -4.96
N CYS A 351 33.31 -15.33 -4.85
CA CYS A 351 34.62 -15.22 -5.53
C CYS A 351 35.79 -15.03 -4.57
N GLY A 352 35.57 -14.93 -3.27
CA GLY A 352 36.63 -14.74 -2.28
C GLY A 352 37.26 -13.34 -2.26
N ALA A 353 36.82 -12.41 -3.13
CA ALA A 353 37.35 -11.05 -3.16
C ALA A 353 37.08 -10.31 -1.84
N SER A 354 38.06 -9.48 -1.42
CA SER A 354 37.88 -8.62 -0.24
C SER A 354 36.70 -7.67 -0.44
N THR A 355 35.86 -7.58 0.55
CA THR A 355 34.71 -6.68 0.54
C THR A 355 35.09 -5.24 0.92
N GLU A 356 36.38 -4.98 1.23
CA GLU A 356 36.88 -3.62 1.48
C GLU A 356 36.88 -2.75 0.22
N SER A 357 37.02 -3.37 -0.97
CA SER A 357 36.90 -2.68 -2.27
C SER A 357 35.49 -2.67 -2.84
N ARG A 358 34.46 -2.86 -2.01
CA ARG A 358 33.06 -2.81 -2.44
C ARG A 358 32.78 -1.51 -3.18
N ARG A 359 31.87 -1.53 -4.14
CA ARG A 359 31.29 -0.33 -4.77
C ARG A 359 30.45 0.48 -3.74
N TRP A 360 31.06 0.73 -2.60
CA TRP A 360 30.58 1.56 -1.51
C TRP A 360 31.06 3.01 -1.66
N ASP A 361 31.61 3.41 -2.81
CA ASP A 361 32.14 4.76 -3.06
C ASP A 361 31.14 5.89 -2.81
N LEU A 362 29.90 5.51 -2.50
CA LEU A 362 28.82 6.42 -2.15
C LEU A 362 28.51 6.47 -0.65
N ALA A 363 29.19 5.67 0.19
CA ALA A 363 29.06 5.78 1.62
C ALA A 363 29.88 6.97 2.14
N ARG A 364 29.21 8.01 2.64
CA ARG A 364 29.89 9.06 3.38
C ARG A 364 30.25 8.53 4.77
N ARG A 365 31.52 8.68 5.15
CA ARG A 365 31.95 8.50 6.53
C ARG A 365 31.49 9.72 7.33
N PHE A 366 30.79 9.48 8.41
CA PHE A 366 30.43 10.50 9.39
C PHE A 366 31.15 10.18 10.68
N GLU A 367 31.76 11.18 11.29
CA GLU A 367 32.22 11.09 12.67
C GLU A 367 31.02 11.44 13.57
N ASN A 368 30.68 10.52 14.47
CA ASN A 368 29.73 10.84 15.55
C ASN A 368 30.40 11.79 16.54
N ASN A 369 29.58 12.50 17.34
CA ASN A 369 30.05 13.42 18.39
C ASN A 369 31.05 12.80 19.39
N ASP A 370 31.20 11.48 19.39
CA ASP A 370 32.14 10.71 20.21
C ASP A 370 33.42 10.32 19.46
N GLY A 371 33.70 10.87 18.27
CA GLY A 371 34.92 10.59 17.48
C GLY A 371 35.00 9.19 16.90
N ARG A 372 33.90 8.42 16.82
CA ARG A 372 33.87 7.09 16.19
C ARG A 372 33.39 7.20 14.76
N GLU A 373 34.16 6.63 13.83
CA GLU A 373 33.72 6.50 12.43
C GLU A 373 32.49 5.60 12.34
N CYS A 374 31.36 6.19 11.94
CA CYS A 374 30.14 5.46 11.60
C CYS A 374 29.90 5.54 10.10
N THR A 375 29.90 4.41 9.43
CA THR A 375 29.58 4.34 7.99
C THR A 375 28.06 4.21 7.84
N VAL A 376 27.38 5.33 7.62
CA VAL A 376 25.94 5.34 7.31
C VAL A 376 25.78 5.11 5.82
N VAL A 377 25.34 3.92 5.46
CA VAL A 377 24.92 3.63 4.09
C VAL A 377 23.48 4.08 3.93
N LYS A 378 23.26 5.15 3.17
CA LYS A 378 21.89 5.55 2.83
C LYS A 378 21.23 4.45 2.02
N PRO A 379 20.06 3.94 2.40
CA PRO A 379 19.33 2.90 1.67
C PRO A 379 19.13 3.21 0.19
N GLN A 380 18.91 4.50 -0.12
CA GLN A 380 18.74 5.02 -1.49
C GLN A 380 19.96 4.79 -2.40
N LEU A 381 21.14 4.54 -1.83
CA LEU A 381 22.36 4.31 -2.60
C LEU A 381 22.57 2.83 -2.96
N LEU A 382 21.84 1.93 -2.31
CA LEU A 382 21.92 0.49 -2.56
C LEU A 382 20.84 -0.03 -3.51
N SER A 383 19.89 0.82 -3.88
CA SER A 383 18.77 0.45 -4.74
C SER A 383 18.65 1.40 -5.93
N LEU A 384 18.53 0.84 -7.13
CA LEU A 384 18.27 1.62 -8.34
C LEU A 384 16.91 2.31 -8.22
N SER A 385 16.84 3.58 -8.64
CA SER A 385 15.57 4.29 -8.77
C SER A 385 14.86 3.89 -10.07
N LYS A 386 13.54 4.15 -10.14
CA LYS A 386 12.78 3.92 -11.38
C LYS A 386 13.29 4.80 -12.53
N GLU A 387 13.76 6.00 -12.22
CA GLU A 387 14.33 6.96 -13.16
C GLU A 387 15.67 6.45 -13.73
N ASP A 388 16.54 5.91 -12.87
CA ASP A 388 17.81 5.31 -13.30
C ASP A 388 17.55 4.08 -14.20
N CYS A 389 16.60 3.23 -13.83
CA CYS A 389 16.20 2.08 -14.65
C CYS A 389 15.63 2.54 -16.01
N ARG A 390 14.75 3.56 -16.00
CA ARG A 390 14.16 4.11 -17.22
C ARG A 390 15.23 4.65 -18.16
N ARG A 391 16.14 5.47 -17.66
CA ARG A 391 17.26 6.03 -18.44
C ARG A 391 18.14 4.90 -18.98
N ALA A 392 18.53 3.94 -18.15
CA ALA A 392 19.37 2.82 -18.55
C ALA A 392 18.72 1.92 -19.62
N ILE A 393 17.39 1.79 -19.63
CA ILE A 393 16.65 1.07 -20.67
C ILE A 393 16.65 1.90 -21.96
N LEU A 394 16.31 3.20 -21.89
CA LEU A 394 16.27 4.10 -23.02
C LEU A 394 17.63 4.22 -23.72
N ASP A 395 18.73 4.33 -22.97
CA ASP A 395 20.11 4.36 -23.50
C ASP A 395 20.47 3.10 -24.32
N ARG A 396 19.70 2.04 -24.20
CA ARG A 396 19.87 0.76 -24.91
C ARG A 396 18.89 0.57 -26.06
N VAL A 397 17.98 1.50 -26.28
CA VAL A 397 17.07 1.47 -27.45
C VAL A 397 17.88 1.77 -28.71
N GLU A 398 17.75 0.93 -29.73
CA GLU A 398 18.38 1.15 -31.02
C GLU A 398 17.38 1.78 -31.99
N GLY A 399 17.77 2.87 -32.61
CA GLY A 399 16.93 3.64 -33.57
C GLY A 399 16.01 4.65 -32.89
N ASP A 400 15.36 5.48 -33.69
CA ASP A 400 14.53 6.62 -33.25
C ASP A 400 13.04 6.25 -33.13
N SER A 401 12.70 4.97 -32.97
CA SER A 401 11.32 4.50 -33.00
C SER A 401 10.57 4.60 -31.67
N VAL A 402 11.24 4.96 -30.58
CA VAL A 402 10.69 5.03 -29.23
C VAL A 402 10.92 6.43 -28.67
N GLU A 403 9.86 7.12 -28.36
CA GLU A 403 9.93 8.40 -27.65
C GLU A 403 10.04 8.15 -26.12
N GLU A 404 10.68 9.09 -25.44
CA GLU A 404 10.88 8.97 -23.98
C GLU A 404 9.54 8.85 -23.24
N ASP A 405 8.53 9.62 -23.65
CA ASP A 405 7.21 9.63 -23.03
C ASP A 405 6.41 8.35 -23.28
N ASP A 406 6.80 7.55 -24.28
CA ASP A 406 6.17 6.26 -24.56
C ASP A 406 6.60 5.16 -23.57
N VAL A 407 7.59 5.42 -22.72
CA VAL A 407 8.17 4.41 -21.83
C VAL A 407 7.74 4.63 -20.38
N LEU A 408 6.97 3.69 -19.86
CA LEU A 408 6.60 3.62 -18.45
C LEU A 408 7.48 2.58 -17.75
N VAL A 409 8.31 3.02 -16.83
CA VAL A 409 9.09 2.14 -15.95
C VAL A 409 8.67 2.36 -14.52
N GLY A 410 8.53 1.27 -13.77
CA GLY A 410 8.25 1.33 -12.35
C GLY A 410 8.87 0.17 -11.60
N ILE A 411 8.89 0.31 -10.29
CA ILE A 411 9.41 -0.67 -9.35
C ILE A 411 8.33 -0.96 -8.34
N THR A 412 8.03 -2.24 -8.14
CA THR A 412 7.16 -2.68 -7.05
C THR A 412 8.02 -3.18 -5.90
N ASP A 413 7.76 -2.67 -4.70
CA ASP A 413 8.41 -3.09 -3.46
C ASP A 413 7.42 -3.94 -2.65
N ILE A 414 7.70 -5.24 -2.52
CA ILE A 414 6.91 -6.17 -1.72
C ILE A 414 7.67 -6.46 -0.44
N LYS A 415 7.08 -6.10 0.69
CA LYS A 415 7.66 -6.31 2.01
C LYS A 415 6.82 -7.28 2.81
N TYR A 416 7.46 -8.31 3.34
CA TYR A 416 6.87 -9.22 4.33
C TYR A 416 6.99 -8.57 5.71
N GLY A 417 5.90 -8.04 6.21
CA GLY A 417 5.90 -7.25 7.43
C GLY A 417 6.16 -5.76 7.21
N TRP A 418 6.22 -5.02 8.30
CA TRP A 418 6.44 -3.58 8.30
C TRP A 418 7.95 -3.31 8.39
N GLY A 419 8.55 -2.91 7.30
CA GLY A 419 9.98 -2.63 7.26
C GLY A 419 10.28 -1.16 7.60
N TYR A 420 10.21 -0.75 8.87
CA TYR A 420 10.94 0.43 9.31
C TYR A 420 12.39 0.06 9.56
N GLN A 421 13.27 0.84 8.97
CA GLN A 421 14.67 0.88 9.34
C GLN A 421 14.76 1.72 10.62
N VAL A 422 14.71 1.08 11.77
CA VAL A 422 15.14 1.74 13.00
C VAL A 422 16.67 1.66 13.01
N PRO A 423 17.38 2.79 13.09
CA PRO A 423 18.77 2.77 13.49
C PRO A 423 18.82 2.08 14.85
N ASP A 424 19.52 0.96 14.95
CA ASP A 424 19.73 0.27 16.23
C ASP A 424 20.67 1.16 17.06
N ALA A 425 20.09 1.96 17.95
CA ALA A 425 20.82 2.93 18.77
C ALA A 425 21.83 2.27 19.74
N HIS A 426 21.80 0.95 19.87
CA HIS A 426 22.68 0.19 20.77
C HIS A 426 23.69 -0.73 20.05
N HIS A 427 23.62 -0.85 18.73
CA HIS A 427 24.62 -1.59 17.98
C HIS A 427 25.02 -0.77 16.76
N ASP A 428 26.29 -0.40 16.66
CA ASP A 428 27.02 0.24 15.54
C ASP A 428 26.90 -0.48 14.19
N ARG A 429 25.72 -1.05 13.89
CA ARG A 429 25.52 -1.90 12.72
C ARG A 429 24.14 -1.67 12.13
N LEU A 430 24.09 -0.95 11.03
CA LEU A 430 22.99 -1.02 10.07
C LEU A 430 22.88 -2.46 9.56
N SER A 431 22.18 -3.32 10.27
CA SER A 431 21.90 -4.65 9.78
C SER A 431 20.71 -4.57 8.83
N TRP A 432 20.98 -4.71 7.55
CA TRP A 432 20.00 -5.00 6.50
C TRP A 432 19.43 -6.43 6.63
N GLN A 433 19.53 -7.02 7.81
CA GLN A 433 18.88 -8.30 8.03
C GLN A 433 17.39 -8.06 7.80
N VAL A 434 16.91 -8.73 6.78
CA VAL A 434 15.54 -9.16 6.63
C VAL A 434 15.09 -9.70 8.00
N ARG A 435 14.51 -8.81 8.82
CA ARG A 435 14.11 -9.18 10.17
C ARG A 435 12.74 -9.82 10.08
N ASP A 436 12.59 -10.90 10.81
CA ASP A 436 11.30 -11.44 11.19
C ASP A 436 10.39 -10.28 11.63
N PRO A 437 9.25 -10.04 10.97
CA PRO A 437 8.36 -8.94 11.33
C PRO A 437 7.88 -9.03 12.79
N LEU A 438 7.84 -10.22 13.37
CA LEU A 438 7.51 -10.43 14.78
C LEU A 438 8.63 -9.95 15.72
N ALA A 439 9.84 -9.70 15.22
CA ALA A 439 10.91 -9.11 16.03
C ALA A 439 10.60 -7.67 16.49
N HIS A 440 9.65 -6.99 15.86
CA HIS A 440 9.19 -5.65 16.23
C HIS A 440 7.88 -5.67 17.03
N VAL A 441 7.30 -6.85 17.24
CA VAL A 441 6.09 -7.04 18.04
C VAL A 441 6.48 -7.31 19.48
N LEU A 442 5.84 -6.62 20.39
CA LEU A 442 6.02 -6.85 21.82
C LEU A 442 5.03 -7.93 22.28
N PHE A 443 5.53 -8.87 23.05
CA PHE A 443 4.74 -9.98 23.59
C PHE A 443 4.76 -9.96 25.12
N PHE A 444 3.77 -10.59 25.72
CA PHE A 444 3.73 -10.91 27.15
C PHE A 444 3.25 -12.32 27.38
N ASN A 445 3.58 -12.87 28.56
CA ASN A 445 3.09 -14.17 28.99
C ASN A 445 2.26 -13.98 30.28
N PRO A 446 0.97 -14.37 30.31
CA PRO A 446 0.12 -14.21 31.50
C PRO A 446 0.61 -14.98 32.75
N LYS A 447 1.52 -15.92 32.57
CA LYS A 447 2.09 -16.75 33.67
C LYS A 447 3.34 -16.16 34.31
N ASP A 448 3.92 -15.14 33.64
CA ASP A 448 5.11 -14.45 34.10
C ASP A 448 4.77 -13.02 34.58
N ASP A 449 5.73 -12.09 34.51
CA ASP A 449 5.48 -10.69 34.78
C ASP A 449 4.67 -10.06 33.64
N VAL A 450 3.36 -9.90 33.83
CA VAL A 450 2.43 -9.35 32.84
C VAL A 450 2.63 -7.87 32.56
N GLU A 451 3.43 -7.16 33.37
CA GLU A 451 3.72 -5.75 33.19
C GLU A 451 4.90 -5.51 32.25
N ARG A 452 5.71 -6.54 31.99
CA ARG A 452 6.88 -6.45 31.11
C ARG A 452 6.71 -7.21 29.83
N GLY A 453 6.84 -6.48 28.73
CA GLY A 453 6.88 -7.05 27.40
C GLY A 453 8.29 -7.52 27.00
N TYR A 454 8.33 -8.46 26.07
CA TYR A 454 9.55 -9.00 25.47
C TYR A 454 9.35 -9.31 24.00
N HIS A 455 10.46 -9.36 23.26
CA HIS A 455 10.44 -9.82 21.87
C HIS A 455 10.74 -11.31 21.78
N ILE A 456 9.93 -12.05 21.01
CA ILE A 456 10.16 -13.48 20.80
C ILE A 456 11.43 -13.65 19.93
N PRO A 457 12.44 -14.44 20.39
CA PRO A 457 13.59 -14.75 19.55
C PRO A 457 13.16 -15.48 18.28
N SER A 458 13.71 -15.13 17.13
CA SER A 458 13.38 -15.73 15.82
C SER A 458 13.52 -17.26 15.79
N GLY A 459 14.37 -17.86 16.66
CA GLY A 459 14.52 -19.29 16.79
C GLY A 459 13.39 -20.03 17.53
N LYS A 460 12.49 -19.30 18.22
CA LYS A 460 11.31 -19.88 18.89
C LYS A 460 10.13 -20.11 17.95
N LEU A 461 10.10 -19.41 16.83
CA LEU A 461 9.07 -19.60 15.81
C LEU A 461 9.46 -20.70 14.84
N SER A 462 8.46 -21.40 14.30
CA SER A 462 8.70 -22.42 13.28
C SER A 462 9.39 -21.80 12.06
N GLN A 463 10.55 -22.33 11.66
CA GLN A 463 11.24 -21.89 10.46
C GLN A 463 10.40 -22.08 9.18
N LEU A 464 9.39 -22.96 9.21
CA LEU A 464 8.44 -23.15 8.12
C LEU A 464 7.46 -21.97 7.98
N ALA A 465 7.31 -21.17 9.02
CA ALA A 465 6.41 -20.01 9.04
C ALA A 465 7.05 -18.74 8.48
N LEU A 466 8.37 -18.71 8.36
CA LEU A 466 9.12 -17.53 7.92
C LEU A 466 9.54 -17.66 6.45
N PRO A 467 9.39 -16.61 5.63
CA PRO A 467 9.88 -16.61 4.26
C PRO A 467 11.41 -16.50 4.24
N LYS A 468 12.02 -17.01 3.17
CA LYS A 468 13.47 -16.88 2.96
C LYS A 468 13.92 -15.43 2.73
N SER A 469 13.04 -14.60 2.18
CA SER A 469 13.25 -13.18 1.94
C SER A 469 12.02 -12.42 2.43
N THR A 470 12.21 -11.29 3.08
CA THR A 470 11.10 -10.44 3.54
C THR A 470 10.98 -9.16 2.72
N HIS A 471 11.78 -9.00 1.68
CA HIS A 471 11.70 -7.87 0.76
C HIS A 471 12.03 -8.32 -0.66
N GLU A 472 11.19 -7.93 -1.60
CA GLU A 472 11.38 -8.15 -3.02
C GLU A 472 11.11 -6.85 -3.78
N ARG A 473 12.01 -6.50 -4.70
CA ARG A 473 11.86 -5.36 -5.61
C ARG A 473 11.79 -5.87 -7.04
N VAL A 474 10.70 -5.57 -7.72
CA VAL A 474 10.44 -6.06 -9.08
C VAL A 474 10.33 -4.90 -10.04
N LEU A 475 11.19 -4.91 -11.07
CA LEU A 475 11.15 -3.96 -12.17
C LEU A 475 10.09 -4.36 -13.18
N TYR A 476 9.33 -3.39 -13.68
CA TYR A 476 8.43 -3.53 -14.82
C TYR A 476 8.60 -2.40 -15.83
N CYS A 477 8.28 -2.70 -17.08
CA CYS A 477 8.32 -1.75 -18.17
C CYS A 477 7.10 -1.96 -19.08
N TYR A 478 6.44 -0.85 -19.45
CA TYR A 478 5.32 -0.84 -20.39
C TYR A 478 5.56 0.20 -21.49
N TYR A 479 5.02 -0.08 -22.67
CA TYR A 479 4.97 0.82 -23.82
C TYR A 479 3.59 1.51 -23.88
N ARG A 480 3.59 2.84 -23.81
CA ARG A 480 2.39 3.71 -23.82
C ARG A 480 1.90 4.04 -25.22
N GLY A 481 2.80 3.99 -26.21
CA GLY A 481 2.55 4.42 -27.58
C GLY A 481 1.49 3.58 -28.30
N ASP A 482 1.43 3.75 -29.62
CA ASP A 482 0.48 3.01 -30.47
C ASP A 482 0.78 1.50 -30.43
N PRO A 483 -0.17 0.66 -29.99
CA PRO A 483 0.03 -0.79 -29.92
C PRO A 483 0.31 -1.43 -31.29
N SER A 484 0.00 -0.77 -32.41
CA SER A 484 0.34 -1.21 -33.77
C SER A 484 1.81 -0.97 -34.14
N ASN A 485 2.54 -0.13 -33.42
CA ASN A 485 3.96 0.13 -33.64
C ASN A 485 4.81 -1.02 -33.07
N THR A 486 4.79 -2.14 -33.79
CA THR A 486 5.52 -3.36 -33.40
C THR A 486 7.03 -3.18 -33.42
N ALA A 487 7.56 -2.21 -34.21
CA ALA A 487 8.98 -1.92 -34.27
C ALA A 487 9.46 -1.27 -32.97
N ALA A 488 8.73 -0.26 -32.46
CA ALA A 488 9.03 0.38 -31.18
C ALA A 488 8.92 -0.62 -30.01
N LEU A 489 7.86 -1.42 -29.98
CA LEU A 489 7.67 -2.42 -28.94
C LEU A 489 8.81 -3.44 -28.93
N ARG A 490 9.26 -3.88 -30.11
CA ARG A 490 10.39 -4.82 -30.24
C ARG A 490 11.69 -4.19 -29.78
N ALA A 491 12.02 -2.99 -30.24
CA ALA A 491 13.24 -2.27 -29.85
C ALA A 491 13.31 -2.06 -28.33
N LEU A 492 12.19 -1.66 -27.72
CA LEU A 492 12.09 -1.47 -26.27
C LEU A 492 12.20 -2.82 -25.50
N THR A 493 11.61 -3.89 -26.03
CA THR A 493 11.73 -5.23 -25.40
C THR A 493 13.16 -5.72 -25.42
N GLU A 494 13.88 -5.57 -26.53
CA GLU A 494 15.28 -5.93 -26.63
C GLU A 494 16.17 -5.07 -25.72
N ALA A 495 15.88 -3.76 -25.59
CA ALA A 495 16.57 -2.87 -24.68
C ALA A 495 16.36 -3.27 -23.20
N TYR A 496 15.10 -3.56 -22.81
CA TYR A 496 14.76 -4.07 -21.48
C TYR A 496 15.49 -5.37 -21.16
N GLU A 497 15.50 -6.34 -22.10
CA GLU A 497 16.22 -7.60 -21.89
C GLU A 497 17.74 -7.38 -21.75
N ARG A 498 18.34 -6.51 -22.57
CA ARG A 498 19.78 -6.18 -22.45
C ARG A 498 20.08 -5.55 -21.09
N TYR A 499 19.22 -4.63 -20.64
CA TYR A 499 19.37 -4.01 -19.32
C TYR A 499 19.26 -5.03 -18.20
N THR A 500 18.20 -5.83 -18.17
CA THR A 500 17.96 -6.80 -17.09
C THR A 500 19.03 -7.90 -17.03
N LYS A 501 19.57 -8.34 -18.18
CA LYS A 501 20.72 -9.27 -18.23
C LYS A 501 22.00 -8.64 -17.69
N SER A 502 22.13 -7.32 -17.68
CA SER A 502 23.28 -6.61 -17.10
C SER A 502 23.17 -6.41 -15.59
N LEU A 503 21.99 -6.68 -14.99
CA LEU A 503 21.81 -6.58 -13.55
C LEU A 503 22.52 -7.73 -12.83
N PRO A 504 23.14 -7.46 -11.67
CA PRO A 504 23.78 -8.49 -10.86
C PRO A 504 22.76 -9.56 -10.43
N GLY A 505 23.17 -10.83 -10.46
CA GLY A 505 22.30 -11.96 -10.09
C GLY A 505 21.32 -12.43 -11.17
N ALA A 506 21.16 -11.73 -12.29
CA ALA A 506 20.25 -12.10 -13.37
C ALA A 506 20.62 -13.43 -14.08
N SER A 507 21.86 -13.88 -13.97
CA SER A 507 22.35 -15.12 -14.61
C SER A 507 21.90 -16.42 -13.92
N ALA A 508 21.44 -16.36 -12.67
CA ALA A 508 21.00 -17.54 -11.90
C ALA A 508 19.47 -17.73 -11.87
N ALA A 509 18.70 -16.71 -12.18
CA ALA A 509 17.27 -16.84 -12.35
C ALA A 509 16.97 -17.33 -13.77
N GLY A 510 17.15 -18.63 -13.99
CA GLY A 510 16.54 -19.32 -15.13
C GLY A 510 15.07 -18.91 -15.16
N ARG A 511 14.61 -18.52 -16.36
CA ARG A 511 13.25 -18.12 -16.68
C ARG A 511 12.23 -18.76 -15.73
N SER A 512 11.88 -18.10 -14.65
CA SER A 512 10.60 -18.34 -14.03
C SER A 512 9.61 -17.80 -15.04
N ASN A 513 9.09 -18.69 -15.90
CA ASN A 513 7.87 -18.39 -16.62
C ASN A 513 6.92 -17.77 -15.60
N PRO A 514 6.36 -16.58 -15.84
CA PRO A 514 5.30 -16.09 -15.00
C PRO A 514 4.29 -17.23 -14.95
N THR A 515 3.96 -17.70 -13.76
CA THR A 515 2.90 -18.69 -13.57
C THR A 515 1.72 -18.16 -14.35
N PRO A 516 1.26 -18.87 -15.41
CA PRO A 516 0.14 -18.36 -16.18
C PRO A 516 -1.02 -18.25 -15.21
N SER A 517 -1.61 -17.05 -15.13
CA SER A 517 -2.89 -16.89 -14.45
C SER A 517 -3.78 -18.06 -14.88
N PRO A 518 -4.44 -18.78 -13.97
CA PRO A 518 -5.30 -19.90 -14.33
C PRO A 518 -6.40 -19.50 -15.33
N PHE A 519 -6.60 -18.21 -15.58
CA PHE A 519 -7.55 -17.65 -16.53
C PHE A 519 -6.95 -17.21 -17.88
N ALA A 520 -5.63 -17.30 -18.09
CA ALA A 520 -5.02 -17.01 -19.38
C ALA A 520 -5.16 -18.21 -20.33
N ARG A 521 -6.36 -18.52 -20.77
CA ARG A 521 -6.55 -19.34 -21.98
C ARG A 521 -6.05 -18.51 -23.16
N LYS A 522 -4.89 -18.86 -23.70
CA LYS A 522 -4.45 -18.44 -25.03
C LYS A 522 -5.56 -18.81 -26.02
N ARG A 523 -6.30 -17.83 -26.54
CA ARG A 523 -6.99 -17.99 -27.79
C ARG A 523 -5.92 -18.16 -28.89
N ARG A 524 -5.55 -19.37 -29.19
CA ARG A 524 -4.97 -19.68 -30.51
C ARG A 524 -6.09 -19.45 -31.53
N MET A 525 -5.95 -18.40 -32.31
CA MET A 525 -6.64 -18.35 -33.59
C MET A 525 -5.92 -19.31 -34.53
N SER A 526 -6.32 -20.57 -34.54
CA SER A 526 -6.17 -21.47 -35.68
C SER A 526 -7.55 -21.48 -36.34
N GLY A 527 -7.64 -20.92 -37.54
CA GLY A 527 -8.77 -21.19 -38.42
C GLY A 527 -8.89 -22.72 -38.64
N ASP A 528 -10.12 -23.18 -38.84
CA ASP A 528 -10.59 -24.52 -39.07
C ASP A 528 -11.09 -25.27 -37.81
N GLY A 529 -12.20 -24.79 -37.29
CA GLY A 529 -13.13 -25.56 -36.49
C GLY A 529 -14.52 -25.59 -37.18
N PRO A 530 -15.28 -26.69 -37.08
CA PRO A 530 -16.58 -26.77 -37.72
C PRO A 530 -17.55 -25.70 -37.17
N PRO A 531 -18.50 -25.22 -38.01
CA PRO A 531 -19.43 -24.16 -37.60
C PRO A 531 -20.32 -24.65 -36.46
N LEU A 532 -20.48 -23.78 -35.45
CA LEU A 532 -21.43 -23.97 -34.37
C LEU A 532 -22.85 -24.09 -34.93
N PRO A 533 -23.70 -24.99 -34.41
CA PRO A 533 -25.08 -25.11 -34.85
C PRO A 533 -25.86 -23.82 -34.61
N VAL A 534 -26.50 -23.33 -35.65
CA VAL A 534 -27.44 -22.21 -35.58
C VAL A 534 -28.65 -22.67 -34.77
N LEU A 535 -28.88 -22.09 -33.62
CA LEU A 535 -30.12 -22.27 -32.85
C LEU A 535 -31.26 -21.58 -33.59
N ASP A 536 -32.15 -22.40 -34.13
CA ASP A 536 -33.41 -21.97 -34.73
C ASP A 536 -34.30 -21.28 -33.67
N ARG A 537 -34.72 -20.06 -33.98
CA ARG A 537 -35.63 -19.26 -33.15
C ARG A 537 -37.07 -19.61 -33.43
N SER A 538 -37.51 -20.82 -33.12
CA SER A 538 -38.93 -21.13 -33.08
C SER A 538 -39.22 -22.24 -32.09
N GLY A 539 -39.72 -21.89 -30.96
CA GLY A 539 -40.21 -22.83 -29.97
C GLY A 539 -40.03 -22.33 -28.53
N GLY A 540 -40.96 -21.51 -28.06
CA GLY A 540 -41.03 -21.08 -26.66
C GLY A 540 -41.18 -22.31 -25.75
N ARG A 541 -40.21 -22.47 -24.84
CA ARG A 541 -40.37 -23.17 -23.56
C ARG A 541 -39.92 -22.23 -22.48
N THR A 542 -40.82 -21.86 -21.63
CA THR A 542 -40.54 -21.24 -20.33
C THR A 542 -39.70 -22.23 -19.51
N LEU A 543 -38.48 -21.87 -19.20
CA LEU A 543 -37.67 -22.57 -18.19
C LEU A 543 -38.23 -22.25 -16.82
N ASP A 544 -38.67 -23.28 -16.13
CA ASP A 544 -39.08 -23.20 -14.72
C ASP A 544 -37.83 -22.98 -13.88
N MET A 545 -37.86 -21.96 -13.02
CA MET A 545 -36.70 -21.54 -12.19
C MET A 545 -36.37 -22.54 -11.07
N ASP A 546 -37.17 -23.59 -10.89
CA ASP A 546 -36.99 -24.55 -9.82
C ASP A 546 -35.97 -25.67 -10.09
N ASP A 547 -35.47 -25.80 -11.34
CA ASP A 547 -34.52 -26.87 -11.69
C ASP A 547 -33.05 -26.55 -11.49
N CYS A 548 -32.71 -25.37 -10.98
CA CYS A 548 -31.31 -24.91 -10.81
C CYS A 548 -30.77 -24.96 -9.37
N LEU A 549 -31.51 -25.49 -8.39
CA LEU A 549 -31.03 -25.59 -7.02
C LEU A 549 -30.69 -27.04 -6.63
N PRO A 550 -29.50 -27.33 -6.10
CA PRO A 550 -29.19 -28.64 -5.58
C PRO A 550 -30.05 -28.95 -4.32
N PRO A 551 -30.41 -30.22 -4.07
CA PRO A 551 -31.31 -30.60 -2.99
C PRO A 551 -30.71 -30.26 -1.63
N ALA A 552 -31.42 -29.48 -0.85
CA ALA A 552 -31.09 -29.12 0.52
C ALA A 552 -31.02 -30.40 1.39
N LYS A 553 -29.81 -30.70 1.89
CA LYS A 553 -29.67 -31.69 2.96
C LYS A 553 -30.29 -31.13 4.25
N ARG A 554 -31.43 -31.74 4.64
CA ARG A 554 -32.02 -31.52 5.95
C ARG A 554 -31.08 -32.06 7.03
N TYR A 555 -30.47 -31.20 7.81
CA TYR A 555 -29.97 -31.57 9.13
C TYR A 555 -31.11 -31.48 10.12
N ARG A 556 -31.55 -32.66 10.61
CA ARG A 556 -32.40 -32.78 11.81
C ARG A 556 -31.51 -32.69 13.05
N ASP A 557 -32.01 -31.92 13.96
CA ASP A 557 -31.66 -31.80 15.37
C ASP A 557 -30.91 -32.98 15.97
N LYS A 558 -29.79 -32.69 16.63
CA LYS A 558 -29.40 -33.33 17.91
C LYS A 558 -28.42 -32.41 18.66
N PHE A 559 -28.91 -31.98 19.82
CA PHE A 559 -28.30 -31.34 20.98
C PHE A 559 -27.97 -29.87 20.86
#